data_b0d30fe76e56c2e992a6762c32aea1b8
#
_entry.id   b0d30fe76e56c2e992a6762c32aea1b8
#
_cell.length_a   1.000
_cell.length_b   1.000
_cell.length_c   1.000
_cell.angle_alpha   90.00
_cell.angle_beta   90.00
_cell.angle_gamma   90.00
#
_symmetry.space_group_name_H-M   'P 1'
#
loop_
_entity.id
_entity.type
_entity.pdbx_description
1 polymer ?
#
loop_
_entity_poly.entity_id
_entity_poly.type
_entity_poly.pdbx_seq_one_letter_code
_entity_poly.pdbx_strand_id
1 'polypeptide(L)'
;MVDTIGEARLRKSAVVADSLNRLLTEVAIRCAKEEGVRDYFYVSVLGYGGRSVQSAFSGALQGRDLTPISQVAEYPLRVDQRVKLKPDGAGGVVEVKTDFPVWVEAQANGATPMCGALNRARDLLSAWIAEHPRGFPPIVLNLTDGEANDGDPIASARQLTQLRTDDGNVLLFNLHISDKGGAPITFPADSSSLPDAYARSLFEMSSELPPHMREYAASNHYDVREGSRGFVYNSDMVSLVQFLDIGTRALALR
;
A
#
# COMPACT_ATOMS: atom_id res chain seq x y z
N MET A 1 -32.48 -4.73 8.26
CA MET A 1 -31.43 -5.62 7.69
C MET A 1 -30.66 -4.91 6.56
N VAL A 2 -30.44 -3.60 6.68
CA VAL A 2 -29.79 -2.78 5.62
C VAL A 2 -28.35 -2.40 5.97
N ASP A 3 -27.89 -2.62 7.20
CA ASP A 3 -26.61 -2.04 7.70
C ASP A 3 -25.41 -2.98 7.71
N THR A 4 -25.56 -4.28 7.54
CA THR A 4 -24.42 -5.22 7.65
C THR A 4 -23.38 -5.06 6.51
N ILE A 5 -23.78 -4.69 5.31
CA ILE A 5 -22.86 -4.47 4.19
C ILE A 5 -22.13 -3.13 4.35
N GLY A 6 -22.82 -2.09 4.81
CA GLY A 6 -22.20 -0.78 5.11
C GLY A 6 -21.21 -0.86 6.26
N GLU A 7 -21.55 -1.54 7.34
CA GLU A 7 -20.67 -1.76 8.50
C GLU A 7 -19.44 -2.61 8.17
N ALA A 8 -19.59 -3.64 7.31
CA ALA A 8 -18.45 -4.45 6.87
C ALA A 8 -17.48 -3.63 6.02
N ARG A 9 -17.98 -2.77 5.11
CA ARG A 9 -17.15 -1.87 4.30
C ARG A 9 -16.45 -0.82 5.15
N LEU A 10 -17.14 -0.23 6.12
CA LEU A 10 -16.53 0.73 7.06
C LEU A 10 -15.43 0.07 7.89
N ARG A 11 -15.61 -1.18 8.33
CA ARG A 11 -14.57 -1.94 9.04
C ARG A 11 -13.35 -2.19 8.15
N LYS A 12 -13.53 -2.57 6.87
CA LYS A 12 -12.42 -2.76 5.93
C LYS A 12 -11.67 -1.45 5.67
N SER A 13 -12.38 -0.37 5.41
CA SER A 13 -11.73 0.93 5.18
C SER A 13 -10.98 1.45 6.41
N ALA A 14 -11.49 1.19 7.63
CA ALA A 14 -10.79 1.52 8.87
C ALA A 14 -9.48 0.73 9.02
N VAL A 15 -9.51 -0.56 8.69
CA VAL A 15 -8.30 -1.41 8.68
C VAL A 15 -7.27 -0.92 7.69
N VAL A 16 -7.70 -0.57 6.47
CA VAL A 16 -6.82 -0.03 5.44
C VAL A 16 -6.20 1.28 5.88
N ALA A 17 -7.02 2.23 6.37
CA ALA A 17 -6.53 3.51 6.86
C ALA A 17 -5.52 3.34 8.01
N ASP A 18 -5.80 2.44 8.96
CA ASP A 18 -4.90 2.12 10.07
C ASP A 18 -3.56 1.56 9.59
N SER A 19 -3.60 0.64 8.64
CA SER A 19 -2.40 0.03 8.05
C SER A 19 -1.56 1.05 7.27
N LEU A 20 -2.21 1.94 6.50
CA LEU A 20 -1.53 3.03 5.80
C LEU A 20 -0.89 4.02 6.78
N ASN A 21 -1.58 4.43 7.84
CA ASN A 21 -1.02 5.31 8.85
C ASN A 21 0.18 4.67 9.59
N ARG A 22 0.15 3.35 9.85
CA ARG A 22 1.31 2.61 10.37
C ARG A 22 2.48 2.62 9.39
N LEU A 23 2.21 2.31 8.12
CA LEU A 23 3.24 2.34 7.07
C LEU A 23 3.90 3.71 6.97
N LEU A 24 3.12 4.78 6.91
CA LEU A 24 3.63 6.15 6.86
C LEU A 24 4.50 6.47 8.08
N THR A 25 4.07 6.06 9.28
CA THR A 25 4.85 6.19 10.51
C THR A 25 6.20 5.45 10.40
N GLU A 26 6.18 4.21 9.93
CA GLU A 26 7.40 3.40 9.79
C GLU A 26 8.37 3.98 8.76
N VAL A 27 7.85 4.43 7.61
CA VAL A 27 8.68 5.08 6.58
C VAL A 27 9.30 6.37 7.13
N ALA A 28 8.53 7.20 7.84
CA ALA A 28 9.05 8.41 8.48
C ALA A 28 10.15 8.11 9.50
N ILE A 29 9.95 7.09 10.37
CA ILE A 29 10.95 6.66 11.35
C ILE A 29 12.25 6.17 10.67
N ARG A 30 12.13 5.39 9.58
CA ARG A 30 13.31 4.92 8.82
C ARG A 30 14.11 6.08 8.20
N CYS A 31 13.45 7.18 7.88
CA CYS A 31 14.07 8.38 7.32
C CYS A 31 14.57 9.36 8.38
N ALA A 32 14.28 9.12 9.67
CA ALA A 32 14.72 9.97 10.78
C ALA A 32 16.24 9.87 10.99
N LYS A 33 16.88 11.04 11.16
CA LYS A 33 18.28 11.22 11.52
C LYS A 33 18.35 12.25 12.65
N GLU A 34 19.54 12.50 13.20
CA GLU A 34 19.74 13.48 14.27
C GLU A 34 19.24 14.89 13.90
N GLU A 35 19.31 15.25 12.63
CA GLU A 35 18.93 16.56 12.09
C GLU A 35 17.43 16.64 11.68
N GLY A 36 16.66 15.57 11.82
CA GLY A 36 15.26 15.47 11.40
C GLY A 36 14.99 14.36 10.37
N VAL A 37 13.84 14.42 9.72
CA VAL A 37 13.46 13.43 8.71
C VAL A 37 13.99 13.85 7.34
N ARG A 38 14.78 12.98 6.69
CA ARG A 38 15.33 13.22 5.34
C ARG A 38 14.40 12.72 4.25
N ASP A 39 14.33 13.46 3.15
CA ASP A 39 13.46 13.17 2.01
C ASP A 39 14.01 12.06 1.09
N TYR A 40 14.18 10.86 1.64
CA TYR A 40 14.51 9.67 0.85
C TYR A 40 13.31 9.14 0.05
N PHE A 41 12.08 9.54 0.41
CA PHE A 41 10.84 9.13 -0.24
C PHE A 41 9.95 10.34 -0.52
N TYR A 42 9.26 10.26 -1.65
CA TYR A 42 8.06 11.02 -1.93
C TYR A 42 6.87 10.04 -1.84
N VAL A 43 5.81 10.45 -1.18
CA VAL A 43 4.66 9.58 -0.92
C VAL A 43 3.39 10.20 -1.49
N SER A 44 2.60 9.38 -2.15
CA SER A 44 1.24 9.68 -2.57
C SER A 44 0.31 8.64 -1.98
N VAL A 45 -0.84 9.05 -1.46
CA VAL A 45 -1.92 8.15 -1.07
C VAL A 45 -3.16 8.58 -1.84
N LEU A 46 -3.56 7.76 -2.82
CA LEU A 46 -4.75 8.01 -3.63
C LEU A 46 -5.92 7.17 -3.09
N GLY A 47 -6.96 7.84 -2.66
CA GLY A 47 -8.25 7.22 -2.38
C GLY A 47 -9.08 7.15 -3.66
N TYR A 48 -9.62 5.99 -3.97
CA TYR A 48 -10.55 5.83 -5.07
C TYR A 48 -11.81 5.10 -4.62
N GLY A 49 -12.96 5.68 -4.99
CA GLY A 49 -14.27 5.18 -4.63
C GLY A 49 -15.36 6.09 -5.18
N GLY A 50 -16.58 5.60 -5.31
CA GLY A 50 -17.64 6.38 -5.95
C GLY A 50 -17.29 6.72 -7.39
N ARG A 51 -17.14 8.01 -7.69
CA ARG A 51 -16.80 8.51 -9.03
C ARG A 51 -15.50 9.34 -9.03
N SER A 52 -14.72 9.31 -7.96
CA SER A 52 -13.56 10.19 -7.83
C SER A 52 -12.30 9.42 -7.46
N VAL A 53 -11.17 9.95 -7.93
CA VAL A 53 -9.83 9.59 -7.50
C VAL A 53 -9.17 10.87 -6.99
N GLN A 54 -8.78 10.87 -5.73
CA GLN A 54 -8.21 12.06 -5.10
C GLN A 54 -7.14 11.69 -4.06
N SER A 55 -6.34 12.67 -3.66
CA SER A 55 -5.44 12.49 -2.51
C SER A 55 -6.26 12.12 -1.26
N ALA A 56 -5.84 11.08 -0.56
CA ALA A 56 -6.45 10.65 0.69
C ALA A 56 -5.85 11.35 1.92
N PHE A 57 -4.84 12.18 1.74
CA PHE A 57 -4.32 13.00 2.82
C PHE A 57 -5.35 14.03 3.28
N SER A 58 -5.41 14.23 4.58
CA SER A 58 -6.30 15.19 5.25
C SER A 58 -5.48 16.28 5.96
N GLY A 59 -6.17 17.33 6.45
CA GLY A 59 -5.53 18.42 7.17
C GLY A 59 -4.60 19.27 6.31
N ALA A 60 -3.41 19.57 6.81
CA ALA A 60 -2.43 20.42 6.11
C ALA A 60 -1.88 19.82 4.80
N LEU A 61 -2.01 18.51 4.63
CA LEU A 61 -1.60 17.79 3.42
C LEU A 61 -2.76 17.56 2.44
N GLN A 62 -3.96 18.03 2.75
CA GLN A 62 -5.12 17.83 1.90
C GLN A 62 -4.88 18.31 0.47
N GLY A 63 -5.23 17.47 -0.50
CA GLY A 63 -5.08 17.77 -1.93
C GLY A 63 -3.65 17.68 -2.46
N ARG A 64 -2.65 17.38 -1.64
CA ARG A 64 -1.30 17.12 -2.12
C ARG A 64 -1.21 15.74 -2.74
N ASP A 65 -0.69 15.67 -3.93
CA ASP A 65 -0.57 14.41 -4.68
C ASP A 65 0.73 13.66 -4.36
N LEU A 66 1.86 14.34 -4.41
CA LEU A 66 3.17 13.79 -4.03
C LEU A 66 3.79 14.68 -2.95
N THR A 67 4.14 14.07 -1.83
CA THR A 67 4.59 14.81 -0.64
C THR A 67 5.91 14.21 -0.15
N PRO A 68 6.96 15.03 0.07
CA PRO A 68 8.20 14.58 0.71
C PRO A 68 7.91 13.97 2.09
N ILE A 69 8.62 12.90 2.46
CA ILE A 69 8.37 12.20 3.72
C ILE A 69 8.60 13.07 4.96
N SER A 70 9.47 14.06 4.88
CA SER A 70 9.67 15.06 5.94
C SER A 70 8.40 15.84 6.23
N GLN A 71 7.68 16.28 5.19
CA GLN A 71 6.41 16.98 5.34
C GLN A 71 5.28 16.06 5.84
N VAL A 72 5.29 14.80 5.40
CA VAL A 72 4.37 13.80 5.96
C VAL A 72 4.60 13.66 7.46
N ALA A 73 5.84 13.53 7.90
CA ALA A 73 6.18 13.39 9.31
C ALA A 73 5.79 14.63 10.14
N GLU A 74 5.93 15.83 9.54
CA GLU A 74 5.66 17.10 10.24
C GLU A 74 4.16 17.41 10.40
N TYR A 75 3.33 16.98 9.44
CA TYR A 75 1.93 17.40 9.33
C TYR A 75 0.92 16.24 9.39
N PRO A 76 0.87 15.44 10.48
CA PRO A 76 -0.26 14.53 10.66
C PRO A 76 -1.55 15.33 10.85
N LEU A 77 -2.68 14.78 10.42
CA LEU A 77 -4.01 15.36 10.69
C LEU A 77 -4.26 15.49 12.21
N ARG A 78 -3.87 14.44 12.93
CA ARG A 78 -3.91 14.36 14.40
C ARG A 78 -3.00 13.26 14.91
N VAL A 79 -2.79 13.25 16.23
CA VAL A 79 -2.08 12.16 16.91
C VAL A 79 -3.03 11.55 17.94
N ASP A 80 -3.41 10.29 17.70
CA ASP A 80 -4.27 9.55 18.60
C ASP A 80 -3.42 8.84 19.67
N GLN A 81 -3.93 8.75 20.90
CA GLN A 81 -3.32 7.95 21.96
C GLN A 81 -3.88 6.52 21.90
N ARG A 82 -3.01 5.54 21.72
CA ARG A 82 -3.38 4.12 21.71
C ARG A 82 -2.71 3.37 22.84
N VAL A 83 -3.46 2.47 23.45
CA VAL A 83 -2.94 1.58 24.50
C VAL A 83 -2.45 0.28 23.84
N LYS A 84 -1.20 -0.07 24.10
CA LYS A 84 -0.62 -1.37 23.73
C LYS A 84 -0.28 -2.14 25.00
N LEU A 85 -0.65 -3.41 25.03
CA LEU A 85 -0.21 -4.33 26.07
C LEU A 85 1.22 -4.79 25.77
N LYS A 86 2.15 -4.59 26.69
CA LYS A 86 3.53 -5.09 26.58
C LYS A 86 3.83 -6.00 27.77
N PRO A 87 4.61 -7.11 27.56
CA PRO A 87 5.12 -7.89 28.68
C PRO A 87 5.93 -7.02 29.64
N ASP A 88 5.71 -7.20 30.95
CA ASP A 88 6.42 -6.45 32.01
C ASP A 88 7.78 -7.08 32.40
N GLY A 89 8.15 -8.20 31.76
CA GLY A 89 9.36 -8.97 32.05
C GLY A 89 9.25 -9.88 33.30
N ALA A 90 8.16 -9.79 34.06
CA ALA A 90 7.90 -10.60 35.26
C ALA A 90 6.76 -11.63 35.06
N GLY A 91 6.28 -11.78 33.81
CA GLY A 91 5.19 -12.69 33.47
C GLY A 91 3.82 -12.02 33.41
N GLY A 92 3.72 -10.73 33.67
CA GLY A 92 2.54 -9.90 33.52
C GLY A 92 2.55 -9.07 32.22
N VAL A 93 1.51 -8.26 32.02
CA VAL A 93 1.41 -7.29 30.95
C VAL A 93 1.10 -5.90 31.51
N VAL A 94 1.74 -4.89 30.96
CA VAL A 94 1.50 -3.49 31.30
C VAL A 94 0.91 -2.74 30.10
N GLU A 95 0.03 -1.81 30.39
CA GLU A 95 -0.50 -0.89 29.40
C GLU A 95 0.51 0.22 29.11
N VAL A 96 0.88 0.34 27.85
CA VAL A 96 1.77 1.42 27.37
C VAL A 96 1.00 2.29 26.40
N LYS A 97 0.87 3.57 26.73
CA LYS A 97 0.31 4.57 25.80
C LYS A 97 1.35 4.87 24.74
N THR A 98 0.92 4.84 23.49
CA THR A 98 1.75 5.15 22.32
C THR A 98 1.05 6.15 21.43
N ASP A 99 1.80 7.10 20.92
CA ASP A 99 1.33 8.03 19.90
C ASP A 99 1.08 7.30 18.58
N PHE A 100 -0.03 7.61 17.96
CA PHE A 100 -0.43 7.08 16.67
C PHE A 100 -0.81 8.23 15.74
N PRO A 101 0.12 8.69 14.89
CA PRO A 101 -0.16 9.73 13.92
C PRO A 101 -1.16 9.24 12.86
N VAL A 102 -2.10 10.09 12.48
CA VAL A 102 -3.14 9.84 11.50
C VAL A 102 -3.04 10.88 10.39
N TRP A 103 -2.90 10.44 9.16
CA TRP A 103 -2.92 11.27 7.95
C TRP A 103 -4.09 10.96 7.04
N VAL A 104 -4.52 9.70 7.06
CA VAL A 104 -5.57 9.15 6.20
C VAL A 104 -6.72 8.66 7.08
N GLU A 105 -7.93 9.09 6.76
CA GLU A 105 -9.14 8.63 7.42
C GLU A 105 -9.86 7.56 6.60
N ALA A 106 -10.58 6.69 7.30
CA ALA A 106 -11.35 5.63 6.66
C ALA A 106 -12.48 6.23 5.81
N GLN A 107 -12.53 5.84 4.55
CA GLN A 107 -13.62 6.20 3.63
C GLN A 107 -14.14 4.96 2.90
N ALA A 108 -15.44 4.88 2.68
CA ALA A 108 -16.10 3.79 1.97
C ALA A 108 -17.20 4.35 1.06
N ASN A 109 -16.87 4.62 -0.19
CA ASN A 109 -17.74 5.35 -1.13
C ASN A 109 -18.33 4.48 -2.25
N GLY A 110 -18.30 3.16 -2.15
CA GLY A 110 -18.98 2.25 -3.09
C GLY A 110 -18.12 1.85 -4.29
N ALA A 111 -18.32 2.43 -5.46
CA ALA A 111 -17.68 2.00 -6.71
C ALA A 111 -16.15 1.89 -6.67
N THR A 112 -15.55 1.19 -7.65
CA THR A 112 -14.10 0.90 -7.73
C THR A 112 -13.51 1.44 -9.05
N PRO A 113 -13.29 2.76 -9.20
CA PRO A 113 -12.69 3.35 -10.41
C PRO A 113 -11.18 3.09 -10.46
N MET A 114 -10.81 1.82 -10.62
CA MET A 114 -9.42 1.35 -10.59
C MET A 114 -8.61 1.87 -11.78
N CYS A 115 -9.20 1.91 -12.99
CA CYS A 115 -8.52 2.45 -14.15
C CYS A 115 -8.20 3.93 -13.96
N GLY A 116 -9.14 4.70 -13.41
CA GLY A 116 -8.92 6.11 -13.07
C GLY A 116 -7.79 6.27 -12.05
N ALA A 117 -7.73 5.42 -11.02
CA ALA A 117 -6.66 5.44 -10.01
C ALA A 117 -5.29 5.14 -10.62
N LEU A 118 -5.18 4.08 -11.45
CA LEU A 118 -3.94 3.72 -12.12
C LEU A 118 -3.47 4.81 -13.11
N ASN A 119 -4.40 5.41 -13.86
CA ASN A 119 -4.09 6.52 -14.75
C ASN A 119 -3.61 7.76 -13.99
N ARG A 120 -4.25 8.10 -12.85
CA ARG A 120 -3.80 9.21 -12.01
C ARG A 120 -2.40 8.94 -11.44
N ALA A 121 -2.13 7.73 -10.96
CA ALA A 121 -0.81 7.32 -10.50
C ALA A 121 0.23 7.45 -11.62
N ARG A 122 -0.09 6.99 -12.85
CA ARG A 122 0.78 7.12 -14.02
C ARG A 122 1.14 8.57 -14.31
N ASP A 123 0.16 9.48 -14.29
CA ASP A 123 0.39 10.88 -14.61
C ASP A 123 1.29 11.55 -13.55
N LEU A 124 1.06 11.25 -12.26
CA LEU A 124 1.91 11.73 -11.17
C LEU A 124 3.34 11.21 -11.28
N LEU A 125 3.49 9.92 -11.53
CA LEU A 125 4.82 9.29 -11.65
C LEU A 125 5.55 9.71 -12.91
N SER A 126 4.85 9.95 -14.01
CA SER A 126 5.46 10.49 -15.24
C SER A 126 6.11 11.85 -14.99
N ALA A 127 5.41 12.73 -14.29
CA ALA A 127 5.96 14.03 -13.91
C ALA A 127 7.17 13.90 -12.97
N TRP A 128 7.04 13.07 -11.93
CA TRP A 128 8.11 12.86 -10.95
C TRP A 128 9.38 12.25 -11.59
N ILE A 129 9.23 11.22 -12.45
CA ILE A 129 10.34 10.57 -13.14
C ILE A 129 11.08 11.54 -14.04
N ALA A 130 10.37 12.47 -14.71
CA ALA A 130 11.00 13.47 -15.55
C ALA A 130 11.96 14.39 -14.76
N GLU A 131 11.65 14.66 -13.49
CA GLU A 131 12.49 15.44 -12.58
C GLU A 131 13.56 14.57 -11.87
N HIS A 132 13.31 13.28 -11.72
CA HIS A 132 14.13 12.33 -10.96
C HIS A 132 14.51 11.08 -11.77
N PRO A 133 15.13 11.21 -12.96
CA PRO A 133 15.37 10.08 -13.87
C PRO A 133 16.32 9.02 -13.25
N ARG A 134 17.17 9.40 -12.32
CA ARG A 134 18.11 8.52 -11.60
C ARG A 134 17.58 8.03 -10.25
N GLY A 135 16.32 8.29 -9.96
CA GLY A 135 15.67 7.80 -8.75
C GLY A 135 15.42 6.29 -8.81
N PHE A 136 15.20 5.68 -7.65
CA PHE A 136 14.70 4.30 -7.58
C PHE A 136 13.38 4.18 -8.35
N PRO A 137 13.11 3.00 -8.95
CA PRO A 137 11.83 2.76 -9.58
C PRO A 137 10.68 2.99 -8.60
N PRO A 138 9.71 3.85 -8.92
CA PRO A 138 8.55 4.04 -8.06
C PRO A 138 7.77 2.74 -7.87
N ILE A 139 7.17 2.59 -6.69
CA ILE A 139 6.36 1.42 -6.32
C ILE A 139 4.93 1.91 -6.08
N VAL A 140 3.99 1.28 -6.77
CA VAL A 140 2.55 1.49 -6.60
C VAL A 140 1.96 0.29 -5.88
N LEU A 141 1.33 0.52 -4.74
CA LEU A 141 0.62 -0.48 -3.96
C LEU A 141 -0.88 -0.26 -4.16
N ASN A 142 -1.53 -1.12 -4.91
CA ASN A 142 -2.96 -1.07 -5.15
C ASN A 142 -3.70 -2.01 -4.19
N LEU A 143 -4.50 -1.42 -3.31
CA LEU A 143 -5.32 -2.12 -2.34
C LEU A 143 -6.79 -2.04 -2.77
N THR A 144 -7.44 -3.18 -2.95
CA THR A 144 -8.82 -3.23 -3.45
C THR A 144 -9.63 -4.34 -2.77
N ASP A 145 -10.92 -4.14 -2.63
CA ASP A 145 -11.88 -5.14 -2.18
C ASP A 145 -12.91 -5.51 -3.27
N GLY A 146 -12.73 -5.00 -4.50
CA GLY A 146 -13.66 -5.20 -5.60
C GLY A 146 -13.04 -5.07 -6.99
N GLU A 147 -13.79 -5.52 -7.99
CA GLU A 147 -13.42 -5.44 -9.40
C GLU A 147 -13.52 -3.99 -9.91
N ALA A 148 -12.68 -3.65 -10.89
CA ALA A 148 -12.78 -2.38 -11.60
C ALA A 148 -14.14 -2.23 -12.27
N ASN A 149 -14.75 -1.05 -12.13
CA ASN A 149 -16.05 -0.76 -12.75
C ASN A 149 -15.99 0.39 -13.78
N ASP A 150 -14.79 0.84 -14.11
CA ASP A 150 -14.54 1.97 -15.02
C ASP A 150 -13.70 1.57 -16.26
N GLY A 151 -13.54 0.27 -16.52
CA GLY A 151 -12.88 -0.25 -17.72
C GLY A 151 -11.96 -1.44 -17.46
N ASP A 152 -11.04 -1.70 -18.43
CA ASP A 152 -10.03 -2.74 -18.32
C ASP A 152 -8.79 -2.24 -17.55
N PRO A 153 -8.58 -2.69 -16.30
CA PRO A 153 -7.46 -2.23 -15.51
C PRO A 153 -6.11 -2.77 -16.00
N ILE A 154 -6.08 -3.87 -16.75
CA ILE A 154 -4.84 -4.45 -17.29
C ILE A 154 -4.17 -3.47 -18.26
N ALA A 155 -4.94 -2.80 -19.11
CA ALA A 155 -4.42 -1.81 -20.04
C ALA A 155 -3.80 -0.60 -19.31
N SER A 156 -4.48 -0.09 -18.27
CA SER A 156 -3.97 1.00 -17.43
C SER A 156 -2.71 0.59 -16.65
N ALA A 157 -2.69 -0.63 -16.10
CA ALA A 157 -1.55 -1.18 -15.39
C ALA A 157 -0.31 -1.32 -16.29
N ARG A 158 -0.49 -1.80 -17.52
CA ARG A 158 0.61 -1.89 -18.50
C ARG A 158 1.21 -0.54 -18.82
N GLN A 159 0.39 0.49 -19.03
CA GLN A 159 0.88 1.85 -19.28
C GLN A 159 1.65 2.41 -18.08
N LEU A 160 1.19 2.14 -16.86
CA LEU A 160 1.85 2.54 -15.63
C LEU A 160 3.22 1.86 -15.48
N THR A 161 3.28 0.55 -15.65
CA THR A 161 4.51 -0.25 -15.46
C THR A 161 5.53 -0.12 -16.63
N GLN A 162 5.15 0.55 -17.73
CA GLN A 162 6.07 0.95 -18.78
C GLN A 162 6.86 2.22 -18.45
N LEU A 163 6.42 3.03 -17.51
CA LEU A 163 7.21 4.14 -17.00
C LEU A 163 8.48 3.60 -16.33
N ARG A 164 9.60 4.31 -16.50
CA ARG A 164 10.88 3.84 -15.98
C ARG A 164 11.79 4.99 -15.55
N THR A 165 12.61 4.71 -14.56
CA THR A 165 13.83 5.44 -14.26
C THR A 165 15.03 4.73 -14.89
N ASP A 166 16.24 5.25 -14.71
CA ASP A 166 17.47 4.58 -15.14
C ASP A 166 17.67 3.23 -14.42
N ASP A 167 17.14 3.09 -13.19
CA ASP A 167 17.28 1.89 -12.36
C ASP A 167 16.22 0.81 -12.64
N GLY A 168 15.18 1.10 -13.43
CA GLY A 168 14.17 0.12 -13.79
C GLY A 168 12.76 0.66 -13.99
N ASN A 169 11.85 -0.24 -14.26
CA ASN A 169 10.44 0.08 -14.49
C ASN A 169 9.69 0.31 -13.19
N VAL A 170 8.62 1.12 -13.26
CA VAL A 170 7.66 1.24 -12.16
C VAL A 170 7.11 -0.13 -11.78
N LEU A 171 7.07 -0.41 -10.49
CA LEU A 171 6.52 -1.65 -9.94
C LEU A 171 5.07 -1.42 -9.50
N LEU A 172 4.18 -2.30 -9.91
CA LEU A 172 2.79 -2.34 -9.46
C LEU A 172 2.56 -3.62 -8.67
N PHE A 173 2.14 -3.49 -7.42
CA PHE A 173 1.77 -4.61 -6.57
C PHE A 173 0.30 -4.51 -6.19
N ASN A 174 -0.41 -5.63 -6.21
CA ASN A 174 -1.85 -5.68 -5.96
C ASN A 174 -2.18 -6.53 -4.74
N LEU A 175 -3.07 -6.02 -3.89
CA LEU A 175 -3.58 -6.71 -2.73
C LEU A 175 -5.10 -6.66 -2.73
N HIS A 176 -5.72 -7.85 -2.77
CA HIS A 176 -7.16 -8.00 -2.61
C HIS A 176 -7.50 -8.26 -1.15
N ILE A 177 -8.33 -7.39 -0.57
CA ILE A 177 -8.82 -7.47 0.80
C ILE A 177 -10.17 -8.18 0.80
N SER A 178 -10.29 -9.26 1.56
CA SER A 178 -11.52 -10.02 1.67
C SER A 178 -11.92 -10.26 3.14
N ASP A 179 -13.22 -10.36 3.36
CA ASP A 179 -13.83 -10.87 4.59
C ASP A 179 -14.44 -12.28 4.40
N LYS A 180 -14.32 -12.82 3.19
CA LYS A 180 -14.70 -14.21 2.90
C LYS A 180 -13.62 -15.11 3.45
N GLY A 181 -13.96 -16.02 4.34
CA GLY A 181 -13.00 -16.98 4.89
C GLY A 181 -12.22 -17.72 3.81
N GLY A 182 -11.05 -18.23 4.15
CA GLY A 182 -10.13 -18.96 3.28
C GLY A 182 -8.68 -18.51 3.50
N ALA A 183 -7.73 -19.37 3.19
CA ALA A 183 -6.32 -19.02 3.30
C ALA A 183 -5.94 -17.95 2.23
N PRO A 184 -5.13 -16.95 2.58
CA PRO A 184 -4.61 -16.02 1.60
C PRO A 184 -3.66 -16.72 0.62
N ILE A 185 -3.69 -16.28 -0.65
CA ILE A 185 -2.69 -16.67 -1.66
C ILE A 185 -1.69 -15.52 -1.74
N THR A 186 -0.44 -15.78 -1.35
CA THR A 186 0.60 -14.76 -1.22
C THR A 186 1.75 -15.00 -2.19
N PHE A 187 2.14 -13.98 -2.94
CA PHE A 187 3.29 -13.95 -3.85
C PHE A 187 3.39 -15.15 -4.82
N PRO A 188 2.28 -15.60 -5.44
CA PRO A 188 2.34 -16.71 -6.37
C PRO A 188 3.25 -16.40 -7.56
N ALA A 189 3.91 -17.43 -8.11
CA ALA A 189 4.71 -17.33 -9.33
C ALA A 189 3.91 -17.62 -10.59
N ASP A 190 2.73 -18.20 -10.46
CA ASP A 190 1.82 -18.50 -11.55
C ASP A 190 0.36 -18.36 -11.13
N SER A 191 -0.54 -18.36 -12.09
CA SER A 191 -1.98 -18.14 -11.86
C SER A 191 -2.80 -19.42 -11.66
N SER A 192 -2.17 -20.59 -11.56
CA SER A 192 -2.87 -21.89 -11.55
C SER A 192 -3.74 -22.10 -10.30
N SER A 193 -3.31 -21.55 -9.16
CA SER A 193 -4.02 -21.65 -7.89
C SER A 193 -5.10 -20.56 -7.69
N LEU A 194 -5.24 -19.62 -8.64
CA LEU A 194 -6.14 -18.49 -8.48
C LEU A 194 -7.58 -18.88 -8.80
N PRO A 195 -8.55 -18.48 -7.94
CA PRO A 195 -9.91 -19.03 -7.97
C PRO A 195 -10.74 -18.54 -9.17
N ASP A 196 -10.55 -17.33 -9.62
CA ASP A 196 -11.42 -16.69 -10.60
C ASP A 196 -10.69 -15.75 -11.58
N ALA A 197 -11.43 -15.18 -12.51
CA ALA A 197 -10.89 -14.27 -13.53
C ALA A 197 -10.39 -12.96 -12.90
N TYR A 198 -11.04 -12.49 -11.83
CA TYR A 198 -10.64 -11.28 -11.15
C TYR A 198 -9.28 -11.43 -10.46
N ALA A 199 -9.07 -12.52 -9.72
CA ALA A 199 -7.78 -12.84 -9.13
C ALA A 199 -6.67 -12.93 -10.19
N ARG A 200 -6.97 -13.57 -11.34
CA ARG A 200 -6.03 -13.65 -12.47
C ARG A 200 -5.71 -12.29 -13.07
N SER A 201 -6.70 -11.40 -13.20
CA SER A 201 -6.48 -10.03 -13.69
C SER A 201 -5.56 -9.24 -12.77
N LEU A 202 -5.80 -9.27 -11.44
CA LEU A 202 -4.92 -8.63 -10.47
C LEU A 202 -3.50 -9.21 -10.49
N PHE A 203 -3.38 -10.53 -10.62
CA PHE A 203 -2.09 -11.20 -10.76
C PHE A 203 -1.36 -10.75 -12.04
N GLU A 204 -2.06 -10.69 -13.19
CA GLU A 204 -1.48 -10.24 -14.46
C GLU A 204 -0.97 -8.80 -14.38
N MET A 205 -1.68 -7.94 -13.69
CA MET A 205 -1.28 -6.55 -13.46
C MET A 205 -0.07 -6.41 -12.54
N SER A 206 0.20 -7.41 -11.69
CA SER A 206 1.25 -7.32 -10.67
C SER A 206 2.63 -7.55 -11.27
N SER A 207 3.58 -6.69 -10.89
CA SER A 207 5.00 -6.85 -11.23
C SER A 207 5.62 -8.02 -10.47
N GLU A 208 6.64 -8.65 -11.05
CA GLU A 208 7.46 -9.61 -10.33
C GLU A 208 8.18 -8.94 -9.17
N LEU A 209 8.39 -9.68 -8.08
CA LEU A 209 9.17 -9.21 -6.95
C LEU A 209 10.64 -9.09 -7.36
N PRO A 210 11.27 -7.91 -7.21
CA PRO A 210 12.71 -7.76 -7.37
C PRO A 210 13.47 -8.73 -6.45
N PRO A 211 14.69 -9.16 -6.81
CA PRO A 211 15.46 -10.14 -6.02
C PRO A 211 15.55 -9.80 -4.53
N HIS A 212 15.87 -8.56 -4.16
CA HIS A 212 15.98 -8.13 -2.77
C HIS A 212 14.65 -8.20 -1.99
N MET A 213 13.50 -7.91 -2.63
CA MET A 213 12.19 -8.05 -2.00
C MET A 213 11.81 -9.52 -1.85
N ARG A 214 12.15 -10.35 -2.83
CA ARG A 214 11.95 -11.79 -2.77
C ARG A 214 12.79 -12.43 -1.66
N GLU A 215 14.05 -12.05 -1.51
CA GLU A 215 14.91 -12.49 -0.41
C GLU A 215 14.34 -12.08 0.95
N TYR A 216 13.85 -10.85 1.06
CA TYR A 216 13.20 -10.38 2.28
C TYR A 216 11.89 -11.13 2.57
N ALA A 217 11.07 -11.39 1.55
CA ALA A 217 9.87 -12.21 1.71
C ALA A 217 10.21 -13.64 2.16
N ALA A 218 11.24 -14.27 1.58
CA ALA A 218 11.72 -15.58 2.00
C ALA A 218 12.21 -15.59 3.47
N SER A 219 12.91 -14.55 3.92
CA SER A 219 13.35 -14.41 5.31
C SER A 219 12.18 -14.27 6.30
N ASN A 220 11.01 -13.85 5.81
CA ASN A 220 9.75 -13.80 6.56
C ASN A 220 8.87 -15.04 6.33
N HIS A 221 9.48 -16.16 5.90
CA HIS A 221 8.83 -17.46 5.74
C HIS A 221 7.75 -17.53 4.64
N TYR A 222 7.77 -16.62 3.67
CA TYR A 222 6.93 -16.75 2.48
C TYR A 222 7.55 -17.72 1.48
N ASP A 223 6.69 -18.56 0.87
CA ASP A 223 7.09 -19.44 -0.24
C ASP A 223 7.18 -18.61 -1.53
N VAL A 224 8.37 -18.08 -1.79
CA VAL A 224 8.66 -17.26 -2.96
C VAL A 224 9.78 -17.86 -3.81
N ARG A 225 9.62 -17.75 -5.12
CA ARG A 225 10.57 -18.27 -6.12
C ARG A 225 10.71 -17.26 -7.26
N GLU A 226 11.55 -17.57 -8.23
CA GLU A 226 11.64 -16.80 -9.46
C GLU A 226 10.26 -16.75 -10.14
N GLY A 227 9.86 -15.56 -10.63
CA GLY A 227 8.54 -15.30 -11.17
C GLY A 227 7.47 -14.95 -10.12
N SER A 228 7.76 -15.08 -8.80
CA SER A 228 6.81 -14.62 -7.76
C SER A 228 6.50 -13.15 -7.92
N ARG A 229 5.19 -12.82 -7.89
CA ARG A 229 4.70 -11.45 -8.11
C ARG A 229 4.29 -10.78 -6.82
N GLY A 230 4.36 -9.45 -6.80
CA GLY A 230 3.83 -8.60 -5.74
C GLY A 230 2.30 -8.65 -5.72
N PHE A 231 1.75 -9.79 -5.37
CA PHE A 231 0.31 -10.07 -5.38
C PHE A 231 -0.12 -10.86 -4.15
N VAL A 232 -1.21 -10.40 -3.52
CA VAL A 232 -1.88 -11.13 -2.44
C VAL A 232 -3.38 -11.16 -2.71
N TYR A 233 -3.97 -12.34 -2.65
CA TYR A 233 -5.41 -12.54 -2.82
C TYR A 233 -6.03 -13.04 -1.52
N ASN A 234 -7.24 -12.58 -1.22
CA ASN A 234 -7.97 -12.92 -0.02
C ASN A 234 -7.21 -12.57 1.27
N SER A 235 -6.56 -11.41 1.28
CA SER A 235 -5.72 -10.94 2.38
C SER A 235 -6.55 -10.59 3.61
N ASP A 236 -6.02 -10.98 4.76
CA ASP A 236 -6.39 -10.45 6.06
C ASP A 236 -5.53 -9.23 6.46
N MET A 237 -5.79 -8.70 7.66
CA MET A 237 -5.05 -7.53 8.18
C MET A 237 -3.55 -7.80 8.37
N VAL A 238 -3.17 -9.01 8.76
CA VAL A 238 -1.76 -9.37 9.04
C VAL A 238 -0.99 -9.39 7.73
N SER A 239 -1.54 -10.07 6.72
CA SER A 239 -0.97 -10.12 5.36
C SER A 239 -0.87 -8.74 4.72
N LEU A 240 -1.82 -7.84 4.99
CA LEU A 240 -1.77 -6.45 4.51
C LEU A 240 -0.53 -5.72 5.04
N VAL A 241 -0.29 -5.75 6.36
CA VAL A 241 0.87 -5.07 6.96
C VAL A 241 2.18 -5.63 6.42
N GLN A 242 2.29 -6.95 6.31
CA GLN A 242 3.48 -7.62 5.78
C GLN A 242 3.71 -7.30 4.30
N PHE A 243 2.64 -7.29 3.50
CA PHE A 243 2.71 -6.88 2.09
C PHE A 243 3.23 -5.45 1.93
N LEU A 244 2.73 -4.52 2.72
CA LEU A 244 3.18 -3.13 2.70
C LEU A 244 4.66 -3.01 3.12
N ASP A 245 5.11 -3.78 4.12
CA ASP A 245 6.52 -3.78 4.55
C ASP A 245 7.44 -4.35 3.45
N ILE A 246 7.07 -5.45 2.82
CA ILE A 246 7.82 -6.04 1.70
C ILE A 246 7.86 -5.06 0.51
N GLY A 247 6.70 -4.49 0.14
CA GLY A 247 6.56 -3.59 -0.99
C GLY A 247 7.27 -2.23 -0.81
N THR A 248 7.66 -1.86 0.39
CA THR A 248 8.39 -0.61 0.67
C THR A 248 9.87 -0.80 1.00
N ARG A 249 10.38 -2.03 0.89
CA ARG A 249 11.81 -2.32 1.09
C ARG A 249 12.63 -1.83 -0.09
N ALA A 250 13.12 -0.59 0.01
CA ALA A 250 14.19 -0.14 -0.87
C ALA A 250 15.49 -0.90 -0.57
N LEU A 251 16.31 -1.14 -1.58
CA LEU A 251 17.74 -1.45 -1.38
C LEU A 251 18.32 -0.38 -0.47
N ALA A 252 19.10 -0.78 0.53
CA ALA A 252 19.63 0.06 1.60
C ALA A 252 19.79 1.53 1.19
N LEU A 253 19.15 2.43 1.95
CA LEU A 253 19.23 3.88 1.74
C LEU A 253 20.70 4.29 1.64
N ARG A 254 21.15 4.63 0.43
CA ARG A 254 22.51 5.10 0.15
C ARG A 254 22.65 6.56 0.46
#